data_be8cc96a602f9a9e52533aabb61844c0
#
_entry.id   be8cc96a602f9a9e52533aabb61844c0
#
_cell.length_a   1.000
_cell.length_b   1.000
_cell.length_c   1.000
_cell.angle_alpha   90.00
_cell.angle_beta   90.00
_cell.angle_gamma   90.00
#
_symmetry.space_group_name_H-M   'P 1'
#
loop_
_entity.id
_entity.type
_entity.pdbx_description
1 polymer ?
#
loop_
_entity_poly.entity_id
_entity_poly.type
_entity_poly.pdbx_seq_one_letter_code
_entity_poly.pdbx_strand_id
1 'polypeptide(L)'
;MNLRAQMAEDACAILNTEELGEQVTWINSAGAALSRTVRVIEQVERQTVRRAHIWTPRVTTTVSPGDTFRLKRGVDVSTWVVQYSDPAETGLQRHYCHEQLSETVTLTRRQPQGTRAGQRRYIDSSKDTAVRAKWFQSSAELTTTEDGKRRRMAGEFYLMLQAIPENLAAMDLVQSGGRSYRITRLEQGFTRADLPYLILERSD
;
A
#
# COMPACT_ATOMS: atom_id res chain seq x y z
N MET A 1 8.81 -29.98 -27.71
CA MET A 1 8.41 -29.78 -26.30
C MET A 1 8.83 -28.37 -25.87
N ASN A 2 7.92 -27.57 -25.33
CA ASN A 2 8.28 -26.20 -24.97
C ASN A 2 8.87 -26.20 -23.55
N LEU A 3 10.17 -25.98 -23.42
CA LEU A 3 10.90 -25.96 -22.15
C LEU A 3 10.23 -25.08 -21.08
N ARG A 4 9.69 -23.93 -21.50
CA ARG A 4 9.00 -23.01 -20.57
C ARG A 4 7.69 -23.61 -20.01
N ALA A 5 6.96 -24.38 -20.83
CA ALA A 5 5.76 -25.07 -20.35
C ALA A 5 6.12 -26.18 -19.35
N GLN A 6 7.17 -26.93 -19.61
CA GLN A 6 7.65 -27.95 -18.69
C GLN A 6 8.15 -27.36 -17.38
N MET A 7 8.91 -26.26 -17.41
CA MET A 7 9.33 -25.56 -16.18
C MET A 7 8.14 -25.03 -15.35
N ALA A 8 7.06 -24.63 -16.02
CA ALA A 8 5.85 -24.18 -15.30
C ALA A 8 5.11 -25.38 -14.66
N GLU A 9 5.06 -26.53 -15.32
CA GLU A 9 4.48 -27.77 -14.78
C GLU A 9 5.30 -28.27 -13.58
N ASP A 10 6.63 -28.31 -13.69
CA ASP A 10 7.52 -28.69 -12.59
C ASP A 10 7.39 -27.74 -11.40
N ALA A 11 7.28 -26.44 -11.65
CA ALA A 11 7.03 -25.44 -10.60
C ALA A 11 5.69 -25.64 -9.91
N CYS A 12 4.62 -25.96 -10.68
CA CYS A 12 3.32 -26.32 -10.11
C CYS A 12 3.41 -27.59 -9.24
N ALA A 13 4.14 -28.61 -9.72
CA ALA A 13 4.33 -29.85 -8.97
C ALA A 13 5.05 -29.61 -7.65
N ILE A 14 6.10 -28.79 -7.62
CA ILE A 14 6.83 -28.42 -6.41
C ILE A 14 5.94 -27.63 -5.44
N LEU A 15 5.15 -26.68 -5.93
CA LEU A 15 4.25 -25.89 -5.07
C LEU A 15 3.08 -26.71 -4.53
N ASN A 16 2.69 -27.77 -5.20
CA ASN A 16 1.61 -28.67 -4.72
C ASN A 16 2.08 -29.64 -3.63
N THR A 17 3.35 -29.62 -3.24
CA THR A 17 3.80 -30.37 -2.05
C THR A 17 3.31 -29.64 -0.80
N GLU A 18 2.78 -30.41 0.18
CA GLU A 18 2.23 -29.86 1.44
C GLU A 18 3.25 -29.02 2.22
N GLU A 19 4.54 -29.25 2.01
CA GLU A 19 5.61 -28.55 2.70
C GLU A 19 5.89 -27.14 2.15
N LEU A 20 5.56 -26.86 0.89
CA LEU A 20 5.98 -25.64 0.21
C LEU A 20 4.84 -24.75 -0.27
N GLY A 21 3.67 -25.33 -0.51
CA GLY A 21 2.54 -24.62 -1.08
C GLY A 21 1.44 -24.32 -0.06
N GLU A 22 0.90 -23.12 -0.14
CA GLU A 22 -0.25 -22.69 0.66
C GLU A 22 -1.44 -22.37 -0.25
N GLN A 23 -2.63 -22.76 0.16
CA GLN A 23 -3.86 -22.42 -0.56
C GLN A 23 -4.27 -20.99 -0.23
N VAL A 24 -4.43 -20.18 -1.26
CA VAL A 24 -4.90 -18.80 -1.15
C VAL A 24 -6.10 -18.56 -2.06
N THR A 25 -6.91 -17.59 -1.71
CA THR A 25 -7.87 -17.00 -2.64
C THR A 25 -7.23 -15.78 -3.29
N TRP A 26 -6.91 -15.89 -4.58
CA TRP A 26 -6.50 -14.73 -5.38
C TRP A 26 -7.74 -13.99 -5.87
N ILE A 27 -7.78 -12.69 -5.66
CA ILE A 27 -8.86 -11.80 -6.08
C ILE A 27 -8.22 -10.74 -6.98
N ASN A 28 -8.63 -10.71 -8.24
CA ASN A 28 -8.13 -9.72 -9.18
C ASN A 28 -8.80 -8.35 -9.00
N SER A 29 -8.30 -7.34 -9.68
CA SER A 29 -8.81 -5.97 -9.63
C SER A 29 -10.27 -5.83 -10.11
N ALA A 30 -10.77 -6.79 -10.90
CA ALA A 30 -12.18 -6.85 -11.31
C ALA A 30 -13.09 -7.58 -10.28
N GLY A 31 -12.53 -8.06 -9.16
CA GLY A 31 -13.26 -8.74 -8.11
C GLY A 31 -13.48 -10.25 -8.33
N ALA A 32 -12.93 -10.82 -9.42
CA ALA A 32 -13.02 -12.27 -9.62
C ALA A 32 -12.08 -13.00 -8.65
N ALA A 33 -12.61 -14.02 -7.97
CA ALA A 33 -11.90 -14.80 -6.97
C ALA A 33 -11.59 -16.21 -7.49
N LEU A 34 -10.33 -16.64 -7.37
CA LEU A 34 -9.86 -17.95 -7.79
C LEU A 34 -8.99 -18.58 -6.68
N SER A 35 -9.16 -19.87 -6.44
CA SER A 35 -8.28 -20.62 -5.55
C SER A 35 -6.94 -20.89 -6.26
N ARG A 36 -5.83 -20.70 -5.55
CA ARG A 36 -4.47 -20.90 -6.07
C ARG A 36 -3.59 -21.53 -5.01
N THR A 37 -2.68 -22.38 -5.45
CA THR A 37 -1.56 -22.83 -4.62
C THR A 37 -0.37 -21.92 -4.87
N VAL A 38 0.16 -21.32 -3.81
CA VAL A 38 1.26 -20.35 -3.86
C VAL A 38 2.26 -20.64 -2.74
N ARG A 39 3.47 -20.10 -2.87
CA ARG A 39 4.41 -20.05 -1.75
C ARG A 39 4.41 -18.66 -1.16
N VAL A 40 4.16 -18.54 0.14
CA VAL A 40 4.20 -17.26 0.87
C VAL A 40 5.45 -17.24 1.76
N ILE A 41 6.28 -16.22 1.56
CA ILE A 41 7.45 -15.96 2.42
C ILE A 41 7.26 -14.59 3.04
N GLU A 42 6.82 -14.58 4.31
CA GLU A 42 6.67 -13.35 5.06
C GLU A 42 8.03 -12.80 5.47
N GLN A 43 8.19 -11.50 5.30
CA GLN A 43 9.37 -10.77 5.76
C GLN A 43 9.03 -10.08 7.07
N VAL A 44 9.74 -10.46 8.12
CA VAL A 44 9.64 -9.77 9.41
C VAL A 44 10.48 -8.50 9.32
N GLU A 45 9.85 -7.40 8.93
CA GLU A 45 10.50 -6.10 9.01
C GLU A 45 10.16 -5.41 10.33
N ARG A 46 11.14 -4.65 10.84
CA ARG A 46 10.95 -3.79 12.03
C ARG A 46 9.98 -2.62 11.79
N GLN A 47 9.42 -2.52 10.58
CA GLN A 47 8.52 -1.45 10.16
C GLN A 47 7.05 -1.81 10.37
N THR A 48 6.25 -0.78 10.38
CA THR A 48 4.82 -0.75 10.72
C THR A 48 3.90 -1.57 9.81
N VAL A 49 4.37 -2.08 8.67
CA VAL A 49 3.58 -2.86 7.70
C VAL A 49 4.29 -4.16 7.38
N ARG A 50 3.56 -5.27 7.48
CA ARG A 50 4.08 -6.60 7.12
C ARG A 50 4.24 -6.70 5.61
N ARG A 51 5.32 -7.34 5.17
CA ARG A 51 5.61 -7.61 3.76
C ARG A 51 5.70 -9.10 3.52
N ALA A 52 5.37 -9.52 2.31
CA ALA A 52 5.55 -10.89 1.88
C ALA A 52 5.99 -10.95 0.42
N HIS A 53 6.78 -11.97 0.10
CA HIS A 53 6.97 -12.42 -1.27
C HIS A 53 6.02 -13.59 -1.51
N ILE A 54 5.15 -13.47 -2.51
CA ILE A 54 4.24 -14.52 -2.93
C ILE A 54 4.69 -15.03 -4.30
N TRP A 55 4.93 -16.32 -4.39
CA TRP A 55 5.37 -16.98 -5.61
C TRP A 55 4.20 -17.75 -6.20
N THR A 56 3.87 -17.47 -7.45
CA THR A 56 2.84 -18.18 -8.19
C THR A 56 3.43 -18.90 -9.38
N PRO A 57 2.87 -20.06 -9.79
CA PRO A 57 3.19 -20.66 -11.08
C PRO A 57 2.82 -19.65 -12.18
N ARG A 58 3.62 -19.62 -13.24
CA ARG A 58 3.30 -18.85 -14.44
C ARG A 58 2.15 -19.54 -15.17
N VAL A 59 0.95 -19.17 -14.85
CA VAL A 59 -0.26 -19.60 -15.54
C VAL A 59 -0.75 -18.52 -16.50
N THR A 60 -1.75 -18.86 -17.30
CA THR A 60 -2.36 -17.99 -18.30
C THR A 60 -2.94 -16.68 -17.75
N THR A 61 -3.16 -16.59 -16.44
CA THR A 61 -3.74 -15.42 -15.78
C THR A 61 -2.63 -14.58 -15.14
N THR A 62 -2.48 -13.35 -15.60
CA THR A 62 -1.47 -12.41 -15.09
C THR A 62 -1.94 -11.80 -13.79
N VAL A 63 -1.10 -11.89 -12.76
CA VAL A 63 -1.30 -11.15 -11.50
C VAL A 63 -0.79 -9.73 -11.69
N SER A 64 -1.62 -8.77 -11.34
CA SER A 64 -1.36 -7.34 -11.56
C SER A 64 -1.23 -6.57 -10.23
N PRO A 65 -0.55 -5.42 -10.22
CA PRO A 65 -0.58 -4.53 -9.06
C PRO A 65 -2.03 -4.17 -8.68
N GLY A 66 -2.32 -4.21 -7.37
CA GLY A 66 -3.66 -4.04 -6.83
C GLY A 66 -4.45 -5.33 -6.61
N ASP A 67 -4.07 -6.43 -7.25
CA ASP A 67 -4.63 -7.74 -6.95
C ASP A 67 -4.34 -8.14 -5.50
N THR A 68 -5.17 -9.02 -4.94
CA THR A 68 -5.02 -9.46 -3.55
C THR A 68 -4.94 -10.96 -3.43
N PHE A 69 -4.13 -11.41 -2.47
CA PHE A 69 -4.09 -12.80 -2.01
C PHE A 69 -4.61 -12.89 -0.59
N ARG A 70 -5.70 -13.62 -0.39
CA ARG A 70 -6.25 -13.90 0.93
C ARG A 70 -5.77 -15.28 1.39
N LEU A 71 -4.98 -15.29 2.44
CA LEU A 71 -4.42 -16.48 3.07
C LEU A 71 -5.13 -16.75 4.38
N LYS A 72 -5.58 -17.99 4.58
CA LYS A 72 -6.20 -18.44 5.82
C LYS A 72 -5.31 -19.50 6.47
N ARG A 73 -4.82 -19.21 7.68
CA ARG A 73 -4.07 -20.16 8.53
C ARG A 73 -4.83 -20.36 9.83
N GLY A 74 -5.53 -21.46 9.92
CA GLY A 74 -6.42 -21.73 11.06
C GLY A 74 -7.55 -20.70 11.13
N VAL A 75 -7.58 -19.91 12.22
CA VAL A 75 -8.57 -18.83 12.43
C VAL A 75 -8.11 -17.49 11.85
N ASP A 76 -6.81 -17.34 11.61
CA ASP A 76 -6.24 -16.09 11.13
C ASP A 76 -6.41 -15.95 9.62
N VAL A 77 -6.84 -14.78 9.21
CA VAL A 77 -6.97 -14.41 7.80
C VAL A 77 -6.12 -13.18 7.54
N SER A 78 -5.13 -13.32 6.67
CA SER A 78 -4.33 -12.20 6.18
C SER A 78 -4.67 -11.90 4.72
N THR A 79 -4.69 -10.63 4.37
CA THR A 79 -4.90 -10.18 2.98
C THR A 79 -3.66 -9.42 2.54
N TRP A 80 -3.08 -9.87 1.44
CA TRP A 80 -1.85 -9.33 0.88
C TRP A 80 -2.17 -8.64 -0.45
N VAL A 81 -1.77 -7.39 -0.60
CA VAL A 81 -1.99 -6.59 -1.80
C VAL A 81 -0.71 -6.54 -2.61
N VAL A 82 -0.81 -6.92 -3.88
CA VAL A 82 0.31 -6.90 -4.83
C VAL A 82 0.69 -5.46 -5.14
N GLN A 83 1.95 -5.11 -4.91
CA GLN A 83 2.51 -3.81 -5.27
C GLN A 83 3.28 -3.88 -6.59
N TYR A 84 4.03 -4.94 -6.75
CA TYR A 84 4.89 -5.14 -7.90
C TYR A 84 5.10 -6.63 -8.16
N SER A 85 5.32 -7.00 -9.41
CA SER A 85 5.65 -8.37 -9.80
C SER A 85 6.90 -8.40 -10.65
N ASP A 86 7.83 -9.28 -10.32
CA ASP A 86 8.98 -9.52 -11.18
C ASP A 86 8.55 -10.25 -12.47
N PRO A 87 9.29 -10.06 -13.56
CA PRO A 87 9.14 -10.93 -14.73
C PRO A 87 9.37 -12.38 -14.35
N ALA A 88 8.53 -13.29 -14.83
CA ALA A 88 8.71 -14.71 -14.58
C ALA A 88 9.89 -15.27 -15.39
N GLU A 89 10.98 -15.63 -14.74
CA GLU A 89 12.16 -16.16 -15.41
C GLU A 89 12.18 -17.70 -15.47
N THR A 90 11.68 -18.38 -14.43
CA THR A 90 11.85 -19.82 -14.23
C THR A 90 10.54 -20.57 -13.97
N GLY A 91 9.47 -20.24 -14.68
CA GLY A 91 8.17 -20.89 -14.45
C GLY A 91 7.42 -20.43 -13.21
N LEU A 92 8.09 -19.71 -12.29
CA LEU A 92 7.51 -19.04 -11.14
C LEU A 92 7.58 -17.53 -11.31
N GLN A 93 6.54 -16.84 -10.86
CA GLN A 93 6.53 -15.38 -10.78
C GLN A 93 6.50 -14.95 -9.33
N ARG A 94 7.38 -14.03 -8.97
CA ARG A 94 7.45 -13.44 -7.63
C ARG A 94 6.66 -12.14 -7.60
N HIS A 95 5.81 -12.03 -6.58
CA HIS A 95 5.01 -10.84 -6.30
C HIS A 95 5.45 -10.24 -4.97
N TYR A 96 5.73 -8.96 -4.98
CA TYR A 96 6.00 -8.17 -3.77
C TYR A 96 4.68 -7.66 -3.22
N CYS A 97 4.34 -8.09 -2.02
CA CYS A 97 3.05 -7.80 -1.41
C CYS A 97 3.21 -7.12 -0.07
N HIS A 98 2.27 -6.24 0.24
CA HIS A 98 2.08 -5.69 1.57
C HIS A 98 0.78 -6.20 2.17
N GLU A 99 0.75 -6.37 3.48
CA GLU A 99 -0.50 -6.62 4.18
C GLU A 99 -1.47 -5.48 3.92
N GLN A 100 -2.74 -5.80 3.68
CA GLN A 100 -3.76 -4.78 3.44
C GLN A 100 -3.88 -3.86 4.66
N LEU A 101 -3.79 -2.56 4.44
CA LEU A 101 -3.89 -1.58 5.51
C LEU A 101 -5.30 -1.58 6.11
N SER A 102 -5.38 -1.48 7.44
CA SER A 102 -6.62 -1.71 8.19
C SER A 102 -7.56 -0.51 8.21
N GLU A 103 -7.01 0.69 8.12
CA GLU A 103 -7.80 1.92 8.23
C GLU A 103 -8.28 2.38 6.86
N THR A 104 -9.35 3.19 6.88
CA THR A 104 -9.84 3.86 5.67
C THR A 104 -9.89 5.35 5.96
N VAL A 105 -9.30 6.13 5.08
CA VAL A 105 -9.35 7.59 5.11
C VAL A 105 -10.05 8.10 3.86
N THR A 106 -10.64 9.29 3.95
CA THR A 106 -11.23 9.96 2.81
C THR A 106 -10.30 11.05 2.32
N LEU A 107 -9.96 11.02 1.05
CA LEU A 107 -9.17 12.04 0.38
C LEU A 107 -10.09 12.97 -0.39
N THR A 108 -10.06 14.25 -0.06
CA THR A 108 -10.83 15.30 -0.72
C THR A 108 -9.89 16.18 -1.53
N ARG A 109 -10.10 16.26 -2.83
CA ARG A 109 -9.31 17.13 -3.70
C ARG A 109 -9.68 18.58 -3.50
N ARG A 110 -8.67 19.45 -3.63
CA ARG A 110 -8.86 20.90 -3.59
C ARG A 110 -8.41 21.54 -4.91
N GLN A 111 -9.28 22.37 -5.44
CA GLN A 111 -8.98 23.13 -6.65
C GLN A 111 -8.71 24.60 -6.33
N PRO A 112 -7.69 25.22 -6.94
CA PRO A 112 -7.46 26.64 -6.75
C PRO A 112 -8.61 27.46 -7.36
N GLN A 113 -9.21 28.34 -6.55
CA GLN A 113 -10.34 29.22 -6.95
C GLN A 113 -9.89 30.67 -7.22
N GLY A 114 -8.61 30.91 -7.41
CA GLY A 114 -8.10 32.26 -7.59
C GLY A 114 -7.33 32.80 -6.39
N THR A 115 -7.02 34.08 -6.42
CA THR A 115 -6.22 34.73 -5.38
C THR A 115 -7.01 35.91 -4.79
N ARG A 116 -7.13 36.00 -3.47
CA ARG A 116 -7.68 37.15 -2.77
C ARG A 116 -6.69 37.64 -1.73
N ALA A 117 -6.37 38.93 -1.77
CA ALA A 117 -5.41 39.57 -0.88
C ALA A 117 -4.03 38.84 -0.83
N GLY A 118 -3.54 38.35 -1.99
CA GLY A 118 -2.27 37.63 -2.09
C GLY A 118 -2.31 36.15 -1.67
N GLN A 119 -3.41 35.70 -1.11
CA GLN A 119 -3.55 34.28 -0.71
C GLN A 119 -4.37 33.49 -1.73
N ARG A 120 -3.85 32.31 -2.11
CA ARG A 120 -4.58 31.37 -2.96
C ARG A 120 -5.76 30.77 -2.18
N ARG A 121 -6.93 30.84 -2.78
CA ARG A 121 -8.13 30.16 -2.27
C ARG A 121 -8.28 28.81 -2.94
N TYR A 122 -8.77 27.86 -2.18
CA TYR A 122 -9.06 26.50 -2.65
C TYR A 122 -10.51 26.17 -2.32
N ILE A 123 -11.17 25.47 -3.22
CA ILE A 123 -12.48 24.86 -2.99
C ILE A 123 -12.33 23.35 -3.00
N ASP A 124 -13.10 22.68 -2.18
CA ASP A 124 -13.13 21.24 -2.12
C ASP A 124 -13.82 20.70 -3.37
N SER A 125 -13.22 19.71 -3.99
CA SER A 125 -13.86 18.98 -5.08
C SER A 125 -14.98 18.13 -4.52
N SER A 126 -16.05 17.95 -5.30
CA SER A 126 -17.17 17.08 -4.93
C SER A 126 -16.84 15.56 -4.98
N LYS A 127 -15.63 15.19 -5.32
CA LYS A 127 -15.20 13.79 -5.36
C LYS A 127 -14.29 13.44 -4.20
N ASP A 128 -14.87 12.78 -3.22
CA ASP A 128 -14.15 12.11 -2.15
C ASP A 128 -13.73 10.72 -2.60
N THR A 129 -12.50 10.35 -2.29
CA THR A 129 -11.95 9.03 -2.60
C THR A 129 -11.57 8.32 -1.31
N ALA A 130 -12.19 7.17 -1.03
CA ALA A 130 -11.83 6.34 0.10
C ALA A 130 -10.57 5.52 -0.22
N VAL A 131 -9.55 5.58 0.65
CA VAL A 131 -8.28 4.87 0.46
C VAL A 131 -7.90 4.13 1.73
N ARG A 132 -7.38 2.93 1.57
CA ARG A 132 -6.79 2.18 2.68
C ARG A 132 -5.49 2.82 3.11
N ALA A 133 -5.33 2.98 4.41
CA ALA A 133 -4.22 3.71 5.00
C ALA A 133 -3.81 3.17 6.36
N LYS A 134 -2.66 3.63 6.84
CA LYS A 134 -2.18 3.41 8.19
C LYS A 134 -1.42 4.62 8.68
N TRP A 135 -1.82 5.14 9.85
CA TRP A 135 -1.07 6.19 10.52
C TRP A 135 0.21 5.63 11.11
N PHE A 136 1.29 6.39 10.99
CA PHE A 136 2.50 6.11 11.75
C PHE A 136 3.02 7.39 12.37
N GLN A 137 3.53 7.29 13.59
CA GLN A 137 4.11 8.43 14.26
C GLN A 137 5.53 8.63 13.74
N SER A 138 5.86 9.85 13.32
CA SER A 138 7.25 10.25 13.38
C SER A 138 7.61 10.40 14.85
N SER A 139 8.80 9.99 15.22
CA SER A 139 9.41 10.46 16.45
C SER A 139 9.43 11.99 16.36
N ALA A 140 8.54 12.65 17.11
CA ALA A 140 8.58 14.10 17.22
C ALA A 140 9.95 14.45 17.78
N GLU A 141 10.86 14.93 16.93
CA GLU A 141 12.11 15.51 17.41
C GLU A 141 11.74 16.72 18.24
N LEU A 142 11.99 16.60 19.53
CA LEU A 142 11.90 17.72 20.45
C LEU A 142 13.07 18.65 20.14
N THR A 143 12.87 19.59 19.25
CA THR A 143 13.84 20.65 19.03
C THR A 143 13.88 21.56 20.26
N THR A 144 15.05 21.69 20.86
CA THR A 144 15.31 22.67 21.91
C THR A 144 15.52 24.01 21.21
N THR A 145 14.66 25.00 21.48
CA THR A 145 14.90 26.37 21.03
C THR A 145 16.03 27.01 21.85
N GLU A 146 16.69 28.02 21.30
CA GLU A 146 17.79 28.76 21.96
C GLU A 146 17.47 29.24 23.38
N ASP A 147 16.20 29.43 23.70
CA ASP A 147 15.70 29.79 25.05
C ASP A 147 15.55 28.61 26.02
N GLY A 148 16.02 27.42 25.68
CA GLY A 148 15.93 26.24 26.51
C GLY A 148 14.50 25.68 26.69
N LYS A 149 13.50 26.27 26.06
CA LYS A 149 12.11 25.80 26.08
C LYS A 149 11.92 24.72 25.02
N ARG A 150 11.60 23.50 25.42
CA ARG A 150 11.20 22.43 24.51
C ARG A 150 9.88 22.80 23.86
N ARG A 151 9.91 23.30 22.64
CA ARG A 151 8.71 23.40 21.81
C ARG A 151 8.48 22.07 21.12
N ARG A 152 7.32 21.49 21.32
CA ARG A 152 6.78 20.52 20.36
C ARG A 152 6.62 21.28 19.04
N MET A 153 7.37 20.93 18.02
CA MET A 153 6.99 21.34 16.68
C MET A 153 5.56 20.87 16.44
N ALA A 154 4.73 21.71 15.85
CA ALA A 154 3.40 21.31 15.39
C ALA A 154 3.57 20.03 14.59
N GLY A 155 3.11 18.90 15.13
CA GLY A 155 3.56 17.60 14.68
C GLY A 155 3.18 17.37 13.24
N GLU A 156 4.14 17.07 12.40
CA GLU A 156 3.88 16.45 11.11
C GLU A 156 3.25 15.09 11.39
N PHE A 157 2.15 14.81 10.70
CA PHE A 157 1.49 13.52 10.75
C PHE A 157 1.90 12.74 9.51
N TYR A 158 2.13 11.47 9.67
CA TYR A 158 2.52 10.59 8.57
C TYR A 158 1.44 9.55 8.33
N LEU A 159 1.00 9.46 7.09
CA LEU A 159 -0.04 8.54 6.66
C LEU A 159 0.46 7.71 5.49
N MET A 160 0.63 6.42 5.69
CA MET A 160 0.96 5.47 4.63
C MET A 160 -0.32 5.10 3.88
N LEU A 161 -0.28 5.09 2.55
CA LEU A 161 -1.40 4.72 1.68
C LEU A 161 -1.17 3.37 1.02
N GLN A 162 -2.23 2.60 0.85
CA GLN A 162 -2.18 1.33 0.09
C GLN A 162 -1.90 1.58 -1.40
N ALA A 163 -2.45 2.66 -1.95
CA ALA A 163 -2.21 3.12 -3.31
C ALA A 163 -2.38 4.65 -3.37
N ILE A 164 -1.71 5.29 -4.32
CA ILE A 164 -1.89 6.72 -4.58
C ILE A 164 -3.06 6.88 -5.56
N PRO A 165 -4.12 7.61 -5.21
CA PRO A 165 -5.14 8.00 -6.18
C PRO A 165 -4.54 8.89 -7.26
N GLU A 166 -5.05 8.76 -8.49
CA GLU A 166 -4.65 9.64 -9.59
C GLU A 166 -4.86 11.11 -9.22
N ASN A 167 -3.85 11.92 -9.56
CA ASN A 167 -3.84 13.37 -9.37
C ASN A 167 -3.96 13.86 -7.91
N LEU A 168 -3.55 13.08 -6.92
CA LEU A 168 -3.38 13.55 -5.55
C LEU A 168 -2.26 14.58 -5.51
N ALA A 169 -2.48 15.70 -4.84
CA ALA A 169 -1.55 16.83 -4.81
C ALA A 169 -1.38 17.39 -3.39
N ALA A 170 -0.33 18.19 -3.20
CA ALA A 170 -0.21 19.04 -2.04
C ALA A 170 -1.43 19.99 -1.96
N MET A 171 -1.87 20.31 -0.75
CA MET A 171 -3.08 21.08 -0.40
C MET A 171 -4.40 20.32 -0.42
N ASP A 172 -4.46 19.09 -0.97
CA ASP A 172 -5.62 18.21 -0.79
C ASP A 172 -5.82 17.85 0.69
N LEU A 173 -7.03 17.44 1.03
CA LEU A 173 -7.38 17.10 2.41
C LEU A 173 -7.46 15.58 2.61
N VAL A 174 -7.07 15.18 3.80
CA VAL A 174 -7.31 13.84 4.36
C VAL A 174 -8.29 13.98 5.50
N GLN A 175 -9.38 13.23 5.45
CA GLN A 175 -10.37 13.16 6.54
C GLN A 175 -10.27 11.79 7.22
N SER A 176 -10.10 11.80 8.52
CA SER A 176 -10.03 10.60 9.35
C SER A 176 -10.52 10.88 10.77
N GLY A 177 -11.41 10.04 11.29
CA GLY A 177 -11.92 10.14 12.67
C GLY A 177 -12.54 11.50 13.00
N GLY A 178 -13.22 12.14 12.06
CA GLY A 178 -13.83 13.46 12.23
C GLY A 178 -12.84 14.63 12.25
N ARG A 179 -11.60 14.40 11.87
CA ARG A 179 -10.55 15.42 11.76
C ARG A 179 -10.10 15.58 10.32
N SER A 180 -9.71 16.81 9.98
CA SER A 180 -9.16 17.13 8.65
C SER A 180 -7.68 17.45 8.75
N TYR A 181 -6.94 16.98 7.75
CA TYR A 181 -5.51 17.20 7.62
C TYR A 181 -5.22 17.66 6.20
N ARG A 182 -4.31 18.61 6.06
CA ARG A 182 -3.84 19.10 4.76
C ARG A 182 -2.60 18.35 4.35
N ILE A 183 -2.53 17.90 3.12
CA ILE A 183 -1.34 17.29 2.55
C ILE A 183 -0.31 18.39 2.29
N THR A 184 0.85 18.28 2.93
CA THR A 184 2.00 19.17 2.69
C THR A 184 2.94 18.56 1.66
N ARG A 185 3.12 17.24 1.71
CA ARG A 185 4.00 16.53 0.79
C ARG A 185 3.53 15.09 0.57
N LEU A 186 3.76 14.60 -0.64
CA LEU A 186 3.61 13.21 -1.03
C LEU A 186 5.01 12.64 -1.25
N GLU A 187 5.35 11.59 -0.55
CA GLU A 187 6.60 10.85 -0.70
C GLU A 187 6.31 9.48 -1.31
N GLN A 188 7.03 9.18 -2.37
CA GLN A 188 7.05 7.83 -2.92
C GLN A 188 8.10 7.02 -2.15
N GLY A 189 7.84 5.73 -1.94
CA GLY A 189 8.83 4.84 -1.33
C GLY A 189 10.15 4.80 -2.14
N PHE A 190 11.23 4.40 -1.49
CA PHE A 190 12.56 4.32 -2.11
C PHE A 190 12.63 3.28 -3.23
N THR A 191 11.78 2.27 -3.18
CA THR A 191 11.67 1.22 -4.19
C THR A 191 10.24 1.10 -4.72
N ARG A 192 10.07 0.44 -5.88
CA ARG A 192 8.74 0.14 -6.45
C ARG A 192 7.88 -0.74 -5.54
N ALA A 193 8.49 -1.43 -4.60
CA ALA A 193 7.80 -2.28 -3.63
C ALA A 193 7.37 -1.53 -2.37
N ASP A 194 7.79 -0.29 -2.16
CA ASP A 194 7.45 0.47 -0.98
C ASP A 194 6.09 1.16 -1.13
N LEU A 195 5.35 1.23 -0.02
CA LEU A 195 4.12 1.99 0.02
C LEU A 195 4.42 3.50 0.07
N PRO A 196 3.65 4.32 -0.66
CA PRO A 196 3.76 5.76 -0.57
C PRO A 196 3.22 6.27 0.75
N TYR A 197 3.70 7.43 1.18
CA TYR A 197 3.17 8.09 2.36
C TYR A 197 2.99 9.59 2.17
N LEU A 198 2.07 10.12 2.94
CA LEU A 198 1.75 11.54 2.99
C LEU A 198 2.33 12.16 4.25
N ILE A 199 2.86 13.36 4.11
CA ILE A 199 3.19 14.24 5.22
C ILE A 199 2.05 15.24 5.31
N LEU A 200 1.47 15.35 6.50
CA LEU A 200 0.23 16.06 6.75
C LEU A 200 0.40 17.08 7.87
N GLU A 201 -0.32 18.17 7.75
CA GLU A 201 -0.56 19.13 8.84
C GLU A 201 -2.03 19.13 9.20
N ARG A 202 -2.33 19.36 10.48
CA ARG A 202 -3.71 19.50 10.91
C ARG A 202 -4.32 20.75 10.27
N SER A 203 -5.46 20.55 9.63
CA SER A 203 -6.28 21.66 9.09
C SER A 203 -7.33 21.99 10.15
N ASP A 204 -7.12 23.10 10.84
CA ASP A 204 -8.10 23.65 11.78
C ASP A 204 -9.25 24.33 11.03
#